data_c297cc5142614c25f4f21a2e1d45ea53
#
_entry.id   c297cc5142614c25f4f21a2e1d45ea53
#
_cell.length_a   1.000
_cell.length_b   1.000
_cell.length_c   1.000
_cell.angle_alpha   90.00
_cell.angle_beta   90.00
_cell.angle_gamma   90.00
#
_symmetry.space_group_name_H-M   'P 1'
#
loop_
_entity.id
_entity.type
_entity.pdbx_description
1 polymer ?
#
loop_
_entity_poly.entity_id
_entity_poly.type
_entity_poly.pdbx_seq_one_letter_code
_entity_poly.pdbx_strand_id
1 'polypeptide(L)'
;MRKSLVALSAAVFLCVPATAIAAPASPAAAGTAVAGAVDGTTQVAAADRFREIRTGQAGRRTEATSIHDDWGVYTGGSAVTGQDAVQSAYNDLSVSGDTLYAPTMKAPGSCVELVTAYSGGAKQVWAWDWCVGVHVAKSVNIDAAFRTNYVTSVNGHDSYHGKVEQTDAGKNTWTSSLFNYHANRWDVLYTQSGTDQSRDNRSWNIFEVYASGTTTAAYCTALGTRNIESSSYKIKLNGSWQAAGTGNTSVISNSSAANFLCPNLSRTVVHANDQWQVHR
;
A
#
# COMPACT_ATOMS: atom_id res chain seq x y z
N MET A 1 -6.73 74.16 -48.61
CA MET A 1 -7.19 73.20 -47.60
C MET A 1 -7.35 71.86 -48.30
N ARG A 2 -6.40 70.92 -48.15
CA ARG A 2 -6.50 69.53 -48.71
C ARG A 2 -6.87 68.58 -47.60
N LYS A 3 -7.99 67.92 -47.74
CA LYS A 3 -8.46 66.84 -46.83
C LYS A 3 -7.89 65.53 -47.34
N SER A 4 -7.00 64.90 -46.57
CA SER A 4 -6.56 63.49 -46.81
C SER A 4 -7.53 62.50 -46.16
N LEU A 5 -8.09 61.61 -46.97
CA LEU A 5 -8.82 60.42 -46.48
C LEU A 5 -7.79 59.31 -46.17
N VAL A 6 -7.85 58.84 -44.96
CA VAL A 6 -7.12 57.61 -44.54
C VAL A 6 -8.08 56.44 -44.66
N ALA A 7 -7.79 55.50 -45.53
CA ALA A 7 -8.54 54.24 -45.63
C ALA A 7 -8.01 53.24 -44.61
N LEU A 8 -8.91 52.78 -43.74
CA LEU A 8 -8.62 51.74 -42.74
C LEU A 8 -8.96 50.37 -43.33
N SER A 9 -7.96 49.56 -43.65
CA SER A 9 -8.17 48.18 -44.09
C SER A 9 -8.27 47.28 -42.86
N ALA A 10 -9.44 46.67 -42.65
CA ALA A 10 -9.65 45.66 -41.62
C ALA A 10 -9.24 44.27 -42.18
N ALA A 11 -8.19 43.70 -41.60
CA ALA A 11 -7.79 42.31 -41.88
C ALA A 11 -8.62 41.38 -40.96
N VAL A 12 -9.44 40.56 -41.58
CA VAL A 12 -10.19 39.49 -40.88
C VAL A 12 -9.27 38.29 -40.73
N PHE A 13 -8.82 38.00 -39.52
CA PHE A 13 -8.13 36.75 -39.20
C PHE A 13 -9.16 35.65 -38.98
N LEU A 14 -9.25 34.72 -39.91
CA LEU A 14 -9.96 33.46 -39.74
C LEU A 14 -9.13 32.54 -38.82
N CYS A 15 -9.50 32.44 -37.54
CA CYS A 15 -8.98 31.41 -36.66
C CYS A 15 -9.63 30.06 -37.04
N VAL A 16 -8.87 29.18 -37.68
CA VAL A 16 -9.24 27.77 -37.85
C VAL A 16 -8.89 27.05 -36.55
N PRO A 17 -9.87 26.39 -35.88
CA PRO A 17 -9.54 25.62 -34.68
C PRO A 17 -8.68 24.41 -35.08
N ALA A 18 -7.45 24.33 -34.57
CA ALA A 18 -6.63 23.15 -34.70
C ALA A 18 -7.26 22.03 -33.84
N THR A 19 -7.84 21.04 -34.48
CA THR A 19 -8.24 19.77 -33.82
C THR A 19 -6.95 19.06 -33.38
N ALA A 20 -6.69 19.09 -32.08
CA ALA A 20 -5.63 18.29 -31.48
C ALA A 20 -6.02 16.79 -31.64
N ILE A 21 -5.34 16.11 -32.55
CA ILE A 21 -5.41 14.65 -32.63
C ILE A 21 -4.68 14.13 -31.39
N ALA A 22 -5.44 13.58 -30.43
CA ALA A 22 -4.85 12.88 -29.30
C ALA A 22 -4.01 11.72 -29.83
N ALA A 23 -2.70 11.74 -29.57
CA ALA A 23 -1.84 10.60 -29.85
C ALA A 23 -2.39 9.35 -29.13
N PRO A 24 -2.42 8.18 -29.79
CA PRO A 24 -2.82 6.95 -29.13
C PRO A 24 -1.90 6.73 -27.92
N ALA A 25 -2.50 6.50 -26.76
CA ALA A 25 -1.77 6.13 -25.56
C ALA A 25 -0.94 4.88 -25.86
N SER A 26 0.37 4.99 -25.77
CA SER A 26 1.26 3.82 -25.87
C SER A 26 0.79 2.77 -24.85
N PRO A 27 0.63 1.50 -25.24
CA PRO A 27 0.35 0.46 -24.28
C PRO A 27 1.44 0.49 -23.21
N ALA A 28 1.06 0.53 -21.93
CA ALA A 28 2.00 0.42 -20.84
C ALA A 28 2.85 -0.83 -21.09
N ALA A 29 4.17 -0.65 -21.19
CA ALA A 29 5.08 -1.76 -21.37
C ALA A 29 4.82 -2.76 -20.24
N ALA A 30 4.52 -4.01 -20.59
CA ALA A 30 4.32 -5.07 -19.63
C ALA A 30 5.61 -5.16 -18.79
N GLY A 31 5.55 -4.73 -17.53
CA GLY A 31 6.69 -4.76 -16.61
C GLY A 31 7.14 -6.21 -16.38
N THR A 32 8.41 -6.40 -16.05
CA THR A 32 8.91 -7.71 -15.63
C THR A 32 8.16 -8.13 -14.36
N ALA A 33 7.69 -9.39 -14.31
CA ALA A 33 7.02 -9.90 -13.11
C ALA A 33 8.00 -10.06 -11.94
N VAL A 34 7.51 -9.92 -10.72
CA VAL A 34 8.27 -10.19 -9.50
C VAL A 34 8.72 -11.65 -9.49
N ALA A 35 10.02 -11.88 -9.33
CA ALA A 35 10.60 -13.22 -9.27
C ALA A 35 10.05 -14.00 -8.06
N GLY A 36 9.63 -15.24 -8.29
CA GLY A 36 9.07 -16.10 -7.24
C GLY A 36 7.63 -15.77 -6.83
N ALA A 37 6.96 -14.81 -7.49
CA ALA A 37 5.55 -14.53 -7.24
C ALA A 37 4.67 -15.70 -7.72
N VAL A 38 3.74 -16.12 -6.86
CA VAL A 38 2.77 -17.18 -7.14
C VAL A 38 1.35 -16.68 -6.93
N ASP A 39 0.36 -17.36 -7.54
CA ASP A 39 -1.05 -17.05 -7.29
C ASP A 39 -1.44 -17.32 -5.84
N GLY A 40 -2.24 -16.44 -5.26
CA GLY A 40 -2.57 -16.42 -3.83
C GLY A 40 -3.51 -17.52 -3.34
N THR A 41 -3.82 -18.52 -4.15
CA THR A 41 -4.81 -19.58 -3.87
C THR A 41 -4.48 -20.46 -2.66
N THR A 42 -3.24 -20.43 -2.17
CA THR A 42 -2.80 -21.25 -1.01
C THR A 42 -3.00 -20.56 0.36
N GLN A 43 -3.50 -19.32 0.40
CA GLN A 43 -3.65 -18.53 1.64
C GLN A 43 -5.12 -18.36 2.07
N VAL A 44 -5.96 -19.35 1.78
CA VAL A 44 -7.41 -19.30 2.04
C VAL A 44 -7.74 -18.98 3.50
N ALA A 45 -7.00 -19.53 4.47
CA ALA A 45 -7.29 -19.36 5.89
C ALA A 45 -7.15 -17.92 6.40
N ALA A 46 -6.13 -17.14 5.93
CA ALA A 46 -5.94 -15.76 6.33
C ALA A 46 -7.00 -14.85 5.68
N ALA A 47 -7.29 -15.07 4.40
CA ALA A 47 -8.32 -14.33 3.67
C ALA A 47 -9.73 -14.65 4.20
N ASP A 48 -10.00 -15.88 4.59
CA ASP A 48 -11.29 -16.27 5.19
C ASP A 48 -11.45 -15.62 6.56
N ARG A 49 -10.40 -15.61 7.39
CA ARG A 49 -10.44 -14.93 8.69
C ARG A 49 -10.65 -13.43 8.56
N PHE A 50 -10.02 -12.78 7.57
CA PHE A 50 -10.27 -11.38 7.26
C PHE A 50 -11.74 -11.15 6.86
N ARG A 51 -12.30 -11.99 5.99
CA ARG A 51 -13.71 -11.91 5.60
C ARG A 51 -14.65 -12.13 6.76
N GLU A 52 -14.40 -13.12 7.63
CA GLU A 52 -15.20 -13.41 8.82
C GLU A 52 -15.24 -12.21 9.78
N ILE A 53 -14.11 -11.60 10.08
CA ILE A 53 -14.02 -10.44 10.96
C ILE A 53 -14.74 -9.24 10.34
N ARG A 54 -14.52 -8.97 9.06
CA ARG A 54 -15.13 -7.86 8.35
C ARG A 54 -16.64 -7.97 8.19
N THR A 55 -17.17 -9.17 8.07
CA THR A 55 -18.63 -9.41 7.92
C THR A 55 -19.36 -9.50 9.26
N GLY A 56 -18.66 -9.39 10.39
CA GLY A 56 -19.24 -9.56 11.72
C GLY A 56 -19.68 -11.01 12.02
N GLN A 57 -19.30 -11.96 11.17
CA GLN A 57 -19.60 -13.38 11.30
C GLN A 57 -18.60 -14.13 12.17
N ALA A 58 -17.67 -13.44 12.84
CA ALA A 58 -16.86 -14.03 13.89
C ALA A 58 -17.82 -14.55 14.98
N GLY A 59 -18.20 -15.79 14.82
CA GLY A 59 -19.10 -16.47 15.74
C GLY A 59 -18.56 -16.34 17.16
N ARG A 60 -19.44 -16.07 18.12
CA ARG A 60 -19.17 -16.04 19.55
C ARG A 60 -18.42 -17.31 19.95
N ARG A 61 -17.08 -17.26 19.91
CA ARG A 61 -16.24 -18.18 20.67
C ARG A 61 -16.03 -17.50 22.03
N THR A 62 -16.70 -17.98 23.01
CA THR A 62 -16.46 -17.67 24.41
C THR A 62 -15.00 -17.97 24.73
N GLU A 63 -14.28 -16.96 25.28
CA GLU A 63 -13.03 -16.99 26.04
C GLU A 63 -11.75 -16.37 25.45
N ALA A 64 -11.62 -16.06 24.16
CA ALA A 64 -10.51 -15.26 23.69
C ALA A 64 -11.05 -13.99 23.02
N THR A 65 -10.55 -12.82 23.42
CA THR A 65 -10.83 -11.58 22.70
C THR A 65 -10.13 -11.65 21.34
N SER A 66 -10.91 -11.63 20.26
CA SER A 66 -10.35 -11.43 18.93
C SER A 66 -10.31 -9.94 18.66
N ILE A 67 -9.14 -9.46 18.25
CA ILE A 67 -8.94 -8.07 17.88
C ILE A 67 -8.61 -7.94 16.41
N HIS A 68 -9.05 -6.83 15.84
CA HIS A 68 -8.53 -6.24 14.63
C HIS A 68 -8.22 -4.79 14.94
N ASP A 69 -6.95 -4.42 14.95
CA ASP A 69 -6.53 -3.04 15.24
C ASP A 69 -5.41 -2.62 14.31
N ASP A 70 -5.33 -1.33 14.06
CA ASP A 70 -4.37 -0.74 13.15
C ASP A 70 -3.82 0.58 13.70
N TRP A 71 -2.63 0.94 13.25
CA TRP A 71 -1.99 2.22 13.55
C TRP A 71 -1.00 2.60 12.47
N GLY A 72 -0.95 3.87 12.13
CA GLY A 72 0.03 4.41 11.18
C GLY A 72 -0.46 5.68 10.51
N VAL A 73 -0.08 5.85 9.25
CA VAL A 73 -0.31 7.07 8.48
C VAL A 73 -1.43 6.85 7.47
N TYR A 74 -2.37 7.78 7.43
CA TYR A 74 -3.52 7.78 6.54
C TYR A 74 -3.45 8.99 5.62
N THR A 75 -3.87 8.79 4.38
CA THR A 75 -4.16 9.87 3.46
C THR A 75 -5.62 9.84 3.08
N GLY A 76 -6.20 11.00 2.78
CA GLY A 76 -7.56 11.10 2.28
C GLY A 76 -7.59 11.78 0.91
N GLY A 77 -8.67 11.53 0.18
CA GLY A 77 -9.00 12.25 -1.04
C GLY A 77 -8.71 11.52 -2.33
N SER A 78 -9.63 11.70 -3.29
CA SER A 78 -9.60 11.08 -4.63
C SER A 78 -8.46 11.55 -5.53
N ALA A 79 -7.72 12.58 -5.13
CA ALA A 79 -6.57 13.08 -5.87
C ALA A 79 -5.28 12.27 -5.65
N VAL A 80 -5.30 11.34 -4.68
CA VAL A 80 -4.15 10.46 -4.41
C VAL A 80 -4.23 9.23 -5.32
N THR A 81 -3.30 9.12 -6.25
CA THR A 81 -3.25 8.08 -7.28
C THR A 81 -2.06 7.14 -7.12
N GLY A 82 -1.41 7.13 -5.98
CA GLY A 82 -0.33 6.19 -5.69
C GLY A 82 0.28 6.38 -4.31
N GLN A 83 0.95 5.32 -3.87
CA GLN A 83 1.76 5.25 -2.67
C GLN A 83 3.07 4.53 -2.97
N ASP A 84 4.13 4.95 -2.31
CA ASP A 84 5.49 4.46 -2.47
C ASP A 84 6.18 4.52 -1.11
N ALA A 85 6.75 3.43 -0.64
CA ALA A 85 7.42 3.38 0.67
C ALA A 85 8.50 2.30 0.73
N VAL A 86 9.48 2.53 1.59
CA VAL A 86 10.43 1.49 2.02
C VAL A 86 9.88 0.85 3.28
N GLN A 87 9.67 -0.47 3.23
CA GLN A 87 8.98 -1.25 4.26
C GLN A 87 9.90 -2.33 4.83
N SER A 88 9.96 -2.45 6.15
CA SER A 88 10.72 -3.50 6.81
C SER A 88 10.23 -4.90 6.43
N ALA A 89 11.16 -5.85 6.27
CA ALA A 89 10.86 -7.23 5.90
C ALA A 89 11.80 -8.21 6.63
N TYR A 90 11.22 -9.09 7.44
CA TYR A 90 11.96 -10.01 8.27
C TYR A 90 11.77 -11.46 7.79
N ASN A 91 12.85 -12.12 7.39
CA ASN A 91 12.81 -13.52 7.01
C ASN A 91 12.82 -14.47 8.23
N ASP A 92 13.09 -13.95 9.41
CA ASP A 92 13.17 -14.67 10.68
C ASP A 92 11.99 -14.38 11.63
N LEU A 93 11.03 -13.50 11.24
CA LEU A 93 9.80 -13.27 11.99
C LEU A 93 8.76 -14.33 11.63
N SER A 94 8.43 -15.20 12.60
CA SER A 94 7.42 -16.23 12.43
C SER A 94 6.27 -16.00 13.39
N VAL A 95 5.08 -15.72 12.86
CA VAL A 95 3.85 -15.52 13.61
C VAL A 95 2.94 -16.71 13.37
N SER A 96 2.52 -17.39 14.45
CA SER A 96 1.56 -18.49 14.41
C SER A 96 0.38 -18.18 15.34
N GLY A 97 -0.83 -18.53 14.92
CA GLY A 97 -2.07 -18.26 15.68
C GLY A 97 -2.66 -16.87 15.45
N ASP A 98 -1.85 -15.89 15.10
CA ASP A 98 -2.24 -14.53 14.74
C ASP A 98 -1.87 -14.23 13.29
N THR A 99 -2.29 -13.06 12.81
CA THR A 99 -1.87 -12.49 11.54
C THR A 99 -1.40 -11.07 11.75
N LEU A 100 -0.18 -10.78 11.32
CA LEU A 100 0.42 -9.46 11.31
C LEU A 100 0.55 -8.99 9.85
N TYR A 101 -0.14 -7.91 9.49
CA TYR A 101 -0.01 -7.20 8.22
C TYR A 101 0.74 -5.90 8.48
N ALA A 102 2.07 -5.96 8.37
CA ALA A 102 2.87 -4.82 8.79
C ALA A 102 4.28 -4.82 8.18
N PRO A 103 4.60 -3.78 7.41
CA PRO A 103 3.70 -2.72 6.95
C PRO A 103 2.73 -3.15 5.84
N THR A 104 1.62 -2.42 5.71
CA THR A 104 0.71 -2.56 4.58
C THR A 104 0.34 -1.19 4.03
N MET A 105 0.12 -1.07 2.71
CA MET A 105 -0.26 0.19 2.08
C MET A 105 -1.28 0.03 0.96
N LYS A 106 -2.27 0.93 0.95
CA LYS A 106 -3.35 1.02 -0.03
C LYS A 106 -3.67 2.48 -0.33
N ALA A 107 -3.77 2.83 -1.60
CA ALA A 107 -4.26 4.15 -2.02
C ALA A 107 -5.81 4.21 -2.03
N PRO A 108 -6.43 5.40 -1.95
CA PRO A 108 -7.88 5.54 -2.02
C PRO A 108 -8.42 5.00 -3.34
N GLY A 109 -9.47 4.19 -3.29
CA GLY A 109 -10.08 3.58 -4.48
C GLY A 109 -9.21 2.54 -5.19
N SER A 110 -8.06 2.17 -4.63
CA SER A 110 -7.14 1.21 -5.21
C SER A 110 -7.73 -0.20 -5.23
N CYS A 111 -7.63 -0.85 -6.39
CA CYS A 111 -7.89 -2.28 -6.52
C CYS A 111 -6.83 -3.14 -5.86
N VAL A 112 -5.66 -2.58 -5.59
CA VAL A 112 -4.51 -3.35 -5.07
C VAL A 112 -4.01 -2.73 -3.78
N GLU A 113 -3.78 -3.58 -2.79
CA GLU A 113 -3.04 -3.28 -1.58
C GLU A 113 -1.75 -4.09 -1.55
N LEU A 114 -0.65 -3.49 -1.11
CA LEU A 114 0.63 -4.17 -0.91
C LEU A 114 0.82 -4.45 0.58
N VAL A 115 0.95 -5.71 0.94
CA VAL A 115 0.94 -6.18 2.33
C VAL A 115 2.20 -6.97 2.63
N THR A 116 2.93 -6.60 3.67
CA THR A 116 3.92 -7.50 4.31
C THR A 116 3.18 -8.35 5.32
N ALA A 117 3.09 -9.66 5.08
CA ALA A 117 2.27 -10.56 5.85
C ALA A 117 3.09 -11.60 6.61
N TYR A 118 2.79 -11.74 7.90
CA TYR A 118 3.30 -12.80 8.77
C TYR A 118 2.11 -13.54 9.36
N SER A 119 1.87 -14.76 8.90
CA SER A 119 0.68 -15.54 9.30
C SER A 119 0.92 -17.03 9.12
N GLY A 120 0.50 -17.83 10.09
CA GLY A 120 0.65 -19.29 10.02
C GLY A 120 2.10 -19.76 9.85
N GLY A 121 3.07 -18.97 10.29
CA GLY A 121 4.50 -19.22 10.09
C GLY A 121 5.03 -18.77 8.73
N ALA A 122 4.17 -18.41 7.77
CA ALA A 122 4.59 -17.84 6.50
C ALA A 122 5.04 -16.37 6.68
N LYS A 123 5.95 -15.95 5.82
CA LYS A 123 6.51 -14.60 5.71
C LYS A 123 6.49 -14.22 4.25
N GLN A 124 5.63 -13.29 3.89
CA GLN A 124 5.34 -13.04 2.49
C GLN A 124 5.06 -11.56 2.23
N VAL A 125 5.27 -11.12 1.01
CA VAL A 125 4.69 -9.90 0.47
C VAL A 125 3.52 -10.29 -0.42
N TRP A 126 2.36 -9.71 -0.16
CA TRP A 126 1.12 -9.98 -0.90
C TRP A 126 0.68 -8.78 -1.72
N ALA A 127 0.07 -9.06 -2.86
CA ALA A 127 -0.88 -8.16 -3.49
C ALA A 127 -2.29 -8.63 -3.14
N TRP A 128 -3.01 -7.82 -2.38
CA TRP A 128 -4.40 -8.04 -2.06
C TRP A 128 -5.28 -7.40 -3.12
N ASP A 129 -6.27 -8.13 -3.64
CA ASP A 129 -7.24 -7.64 -4.61
C ASP A 129 -8.51 -7.15 -3.89
N TRP A 130 -8.83 -5.88 -4.06
CA TRP A 130 -10.03 -5.25 -3.51
C TRP A 130 -11.17 -5.11 -4.51
N CYS A 131 -10.95 -5.37 -5.80
CA CYS A 131 -11.94 -5.16 -6.85
C CYS A 131 -12.63 -6.44 -7.31
N VAL A 132 -11.92 -7.55 -7.32
CA VAL A 132 -12.44 -8.85 -7.77
C VAL A 132 -12.26 -9.91 -6.69
N GLY A 133 -13.32 -10.19 -5.95
CA GLY A 133 -13.36 -11.29 -4.99
C GLY A 133 -12.73 -11.05 -3.63
N VAL A 134 -12.09 -9.93 -3.37
CA VAL A 134 -11.45 -9.55 -2.09
C VAL A 134 -10.60 -10.70 -1.52
N HIS A 135 -9.39 -10.86 -2.03
CA HIS A 135 -8.51 -11.99 -1.70
C HIS A 135 -7.03 -11.65 -1.95
N VAL A 136 -6.13 -12.53 -1.48
CA VAL A 136 -4.72 -12.49 -1.88
C VAL A 136 -4.61 -12.94 -3.34
N ALA A 137 -4.30 -12.01 -4.25
CA ALA A 137 -4.19 -12.32 -5.68
C ALA A 137 -2.81 -12.89 -6.04
N LYS A 138 -1.76 -12.32 -5.47
CA LYS A 138 -0.36 -12.74 -5.66
C LYS A 138 0.37 -12.73 -4.34
N SER A 139 1.34 -13.60 -4.19
CA SER A 139 2.25 -13.62 -3.06
C SER A 139 3.69 -13.97 -3.48
N VAL A 140 4.66 -13.47 -2.74
CA VAL A 140 6.06 -13.86 -2.84
C VAL A 140 6.62 -14.08 -1.44
N ASN A 141 7.37 -15.17 -1.24
CA ASN A 141 7.98 -15.47 0.05
C ASN A 141 9.14 -14.52 0.34
N ILE A 142 9.28 -14.09 1.59
CA ILE A 142 10.46 -13.34 2.08
C ILE A 142 11.56 -14.38 2.39
N ASP A 143 12.12 -14.98 1.36
CA ASP A 143 13.16 -15.98 1.40
C ASP A 143 14.51 -15.43 0.91
N ALA A 144 15.49 -16.31 0.70
CA ALA A 144 16.82 -15.91 0.22
C ALA A 144 16.78 -15.27 -1.18
N ALA A 145 15.91 -15.76 -2.08
CA ALA A 145 15.76 -15.21 -3.43
C ALA A 145 15.13 -13.82 -3.39
N PHE A 146 14.11 -13.62 -2.56
CA PHE A 146 13.52 -12.31 -2.32
C PHE A 146 14.55 -11.33 -1.77
N ARG A 147 15.32 -11.74 -0.78
CA ARG A 147 16.36 -10.90 -0.17
C ARG A 147 17.41 -10.47 -1.19
N THR A 148 17.87 -11.38 -2.04
CA THR A 148 18.86 -11.07 -3.09
C THR A 148 18.35 -10.02 -4.07
N ASN A 149 17.06 -10.09 -4.45
CA ASN A 149 16.52 -9.24 -5.51
C ASN A 149 15.92 -7.93 -4.98
N TYR A 150 15.22 -7.96 -3.84
CA TYR A 150 14.32 -6.88 -3.42
C TYR A 150 14.69 -6.23 -2.10
N VAL A 151 15.66 -6.79 -1.34
CA VAL A 151 15.99 -6.27 -0.01
C VAL A 151 17.23 -5.39 -0.05
N THR A 152 17.14 -4.31 0.70
CA THR A 152 18.25 -3.42 1.06
C THR A 152 18.22 -3.16 2.56
N SER A 153 19.32 -2.65 3.13
CA SER A 153 19.34 -2.26 4.54
C SER A 153 18.97 -0.80 4.68
N VAL A 154 17.93 -0.52 5.47
CA VAL A 154 17.50 0.84 5.82
C VAL A 154 17.33 0.89 7.33
N ASN A 155 17.85 1.93 7.98
CA ASN A 155 17.76 2.14 9.42
C ASN A 155 18.21 0.93 10.27
N GLY A 156 19.15 0.14 9.75
CA GLY A 156 19.74 -0.99 10.45
C GLY A 156 18.96 -2.30 10.33
N HIS A 157 17.94 -2.39 9.50
CA HIS A 157 17.19 -3.63 9.26
C HIS A 157 16.89 -3.86 7.77
N ASP A 158 16.57 -5.10 7.44
CA ASP A 158 16.18 -5.51 6.09
C ASP A 158 14.85 -4.83 5.69
N SER A 159 14.82 -4.25 4.51
CA SER A 159 13.67 -3.54 3.98
C SER A 159 13.55 -3.74 2.47
N TYR A 160 12.34 -3.65 1.94
CA TYR A 160 12.09 -3.62 0.51
C TYR A 160 11.37 -2.32 0.12
N HIS A 161 11.53 -1.89 -1.13
CA HIS A 161 10.84 -0.72 -1.67
C HIS A 161 9.63 -1.18 -2.47
N GLY A 162 8.44 -0.80 -2.02
CA GLY A 162 7.18 -1.14 -2.62
C GLY A 162 6.42 0.08 -3.12
N LYS A 163 5.60 -0.13 -4.16
CA LYS A 163 4.76 0.91 -4.76
C LYS A 163 3.41 0.35 -5.15
N VAL A 164 2.35 1.15 -4.92
CA VAL A 164 1.00 0.94 -5.47
C VAL A 164 0.63 2.20 -6.24
N GLU A 165 0.28 2.07 -7.53
CA GLU A 165 0.05 3.20 -8.40
C GLU A 165 -1.12 2.95 -9.37
N GLN A 166 -1.96 3.96 -9.57
CA GLN A 166 -2.97 3.93 -10.62
C GLN A 166 -2.29 4.11 -11.99
N THR A 167 -2.34 3.09 -12.80
CA THR A 167 -1.70 3.04 -14.13
C THR A 167 -2.65 3.35 -15.28
N ASP A 168 -3.97 3.23 -15.06
CA ASP A 168 -5.01 3.65 -16.00
C ASP A 168 -6.22 4.18 -15.22
N ALA A 169 -6.42 5.48 -15.22
CA ALA A 169 -7.51 6.13 -14.51
C ALA A 169 -8.89 5.82 -15.15
N GLY A 170 -8.95 5.65 -16.47
CA GLY A 170 -10.21 5.38 -17.18
C GLY A 170 -10.81 4.03 -16.85
N LYS A 171 -9.97 3.06 -16.53
CA LYS A 171 -10.36 1.69 -16.14
C LYS A 171 -10.24 1.44 -14.63
N ASN A 172 -9.82 2.45 -13.87
CA ASN A 172 -9.41 2.30 -12.48
C ASN A 172 -8.42 1.11 -12.31
N THR A 173 -7.37 1.10 -13.13
CA THR A 173 -6.33 0.06 -13.07
C THR A 173 -5.24 0.46 -12.11
N TRP A 174 -4.91 -0.43 -11.19
CA TRP A 174 -3.89 -0.26 -10.18
C TRP A 174 -2.84 -1.35 -10.27
N THR A 175 -1.59 -0.97 -10.06
CA THR A 175 -0.45 -1.90 -10.12
C THR A 175 0.36 -1.79 -8.82
N SER A 176 0.65 -2.93 -8.20
CA SER A 176 1.67 -3.06 -7.17
C SER A 176 2.98 -3.51 -7.78
N SER A 177 4.08 -2.93 -7.31
CA SER A 177 5.43 -3.24 -7.81
C SER A 177 6.43 -3.25 -6.67
N LEU A 178 7.51 -4.01 -6.85
CA LEU A 178 8.65 -4.07 -5.96
C LEU A 178 9.89 -3.59 -6.71
N PHE A 179 10.73 -2.78 -6.06
CA PHE A 179 11.98 -2.35 -6.66
C PHE A 179 13.02 -3.45 -6.54
N ASN A 180 13.46 -3.95 -7.68
CA ASN A 180 14.50 -4.95 -7.79
C ASN A 180 15.86 -4.26 -7.74
N TYR A 181 16.52 -4.29 -6.58
CA TYR A 181 17.81 -3.66 -6.37
C TYR A 181 18.94 -4.35 -7.18
N HIS A 182 18.83 -5.67 -7.39
CA HIS A 182 19.79 -6.40 -8.20
C HIS A 182 19.74 -6.01 -9.68
N ALA A 183 18.53 -5.85 -10.21
CA ALA A 183 18.31 -5.49 -11.60
C ALA A 183 18.10 -3.98 -11.84
N ASN A 184 18.09 -3.16 -10.78
CA ASN A 184 17.85 -1.73 -10.79
C ASN A 184 16.61 -1.31 -11.61
N ARG A 185 15.46 -1.94 -11.31
CA ARG A 185 14.19 -1.68 -11.97
C ARG A 185 12.99 -2.00 -11.08
N TRP A 186 11.81 -1.54 -11.46
CA TRP A 186 10.55 -1.98 -10.87
C TRP A 186 10.07 -3.29 -11.53
N ASP A 187 9.80 -4.31 -10.73
CA ASP A 187 9.14 -5.53 -11.14
C ASP A 187 7.68 -5.48 -10.67
N VAL A 188 6.74 -5.90 -11.53
CA VAL A 188 5.30 -5.89 -11.25
C VAL A 188 4.93 -7.12 -10.44
N LEU A 189 4.29 -6.92 -9.29
CA LEU A 189 3.73 -8.01 -8.49
C LEU A 189 2.31 -8.36 -8.99
N TYR A 190 1.44 -7.34 -9.14
CA TYR A 190 0.05 -7.56 -9.55
C TYR A 190 -0.57 -6.29 -10.16
N THR A 191 -1.53 -6.50 -11.05
CA THR A 191 -2.33 -5.42 -11.66
C THR A 191 -3.79 -5.83 -11.68
N GLN A 192 -4.69 -4.94 -11.26
CA GLN A 192 -6.13 -5.16 -11.27
C GLN A 192 -6.89 -3.88 -11.58
N SER A 193 -8.05 -4.05 -12.21
CA SER A 193 -8.99 -2.97 -12.54
C SER A 193 -10.36 -3.24 -11.94
N GLY A 194 -11.15 -2.18 -11.74
CA GLY A 194 -12.55 -2.34 -11.35
C GLY A 194 -12.95 -1.41 -10.22
N THR A 195 -13.95 -1.82 -9.44
CA THR A 195 -14.50 -1.02 -8.32
C THR A 195 -13.96 -1.53 -7.00
N ASP A 196 -13.34 -0.65 -6.22
CA ASP A 196 -12.86 -0.94 -4.88
C ASP A 196 -14.02 -1.35 -3.94
N GLN A 197 -13.91 -2.52 -3.34
CA GLN A 197 -14.90 -3.09 -2.42
C GLN A 197 -14.46 -2.97 -0.95
N SER A 198 -13.40 -2.21 -0.64
CA SER A 198 -12.89 -2.08 0.73
C SER A 198 -13.87 -1.37 1.69
N ARG A 199 -14.86 -0.65 1.18
CA ARG A 199 -15.77 0.25 1.94
C ARG A 199 -15.06 1.41 2.63
N ASP A 200 -13.77 1.57 2.45
CA ASP A 200 -12.97 2.63 3.02
C ASP A 200 -12.33 3.47 1.90
N ASN A 201 -12.78 4.69 1.76
CA ASN A 201 -12.24 5.64 0.77
C ASN A 201 -10.92 6.28 1.23
N ARG A 202 -10.40 5.90 2.40
CA ARG A 202 -9.09 6.34 2.87
C ARG A 202 -8.00 5.50 2.23
N SER A 203 -6.82 6.06 2.21
CA SER A 203 -5.61 5.31 1.99
C SER A 203 -4.88 5.12 3.31
N TRP A 204 -4.05 4.12 3.36
CA TRP A 204 -3.25 3.83 4.54
C TRP A 204 -1.84 3.33 4.20
N ASN A 205 -0.94 3.61 5.12
CA ASN A 205 0.36 2.99 5.27
C ASN A 205 0.53 2.70 6.76
N ILE A 206 0.26 1.46 7.18
CA ILE A 206 -0.03 1.11 8.58
C ILE A 206 0.61 -0.19 9.03
N PHE A 207 0.64 -0.35 10.35
CA PHE A 207 0.76 -1.57 11.10
C PHE A 207 -0.66 -2.07 11.41
N GLU A 208 -1.00 -3.29 11.02
CA GLU A 208 -2.32 -3.88 11.22
C GLU A 208 -2.17 -5.30 11.77
N VAL A 209 -3.05 -5.67 12.71
CA VAL A 209 -2.99 -6.96 13.37
C VAL A 209 -4.37 -7.59 13.54
N TYR A 210 -4.43 -8.88 13.27
CA TYR A 210 -5.55 -9.76 13.61
C TYR A 210 -5.04 -10.78 14.63
N ALA A 211 -5.45 -10.63 15.87
CA ALA A 211 -4.91 -11.44 16.95
C ALA A 211 -6.01 -11.93 17.90
N SER A 212 -5.68 -12.95 18.67
CA SER A 212 -6.55 -13.48 19.72
C SER A 212 -5.73 -13.69 21.01
N GLY A 213 -6.30 -13.35 22.14
CA GLY A 213 -5.63 -13.53 23.42
C GLY A 213 -6.38 -12.89 24.56
N THR A 214 -5.82 -13.00 25.75
CA THR A 214 -6.36 -12.33 26.96
C THR A 214 -5.62 -11.04 27.27
N THR A 215 -4.28 -11.06 27.26
CA THR A 215 -3.43 -9.91 27.58
C THR A 215 -2.29 -9.72 26.60
N THR A 216 -1.76 -10.82 26.05
CA THR A 216 -0.63 -10.81 25.12
C THR A 216 -0.89 -11.79 23.99
N ALA A 217 -0.91 -11.28 22.78
CA ALA A 217 -1.09 -12.05 21.56
C ALA A 217 0.22 -12.74 21.12
N ALA A 218 0.12 -13.80 20.32
CA ALA A 218 1.28 -14.57 19.86
C ALA A 218 2.23 -13.70 18.99
N TYR A 219 1.68 -12.83 18.14
CA TYR A 219 2.48 -11.93 17.32
C TYR A 219 3.36 -11.01 18.17
N CYS A 220 2.86 -10.55 19.32
CA CYS A 220 3.58 -9.67 20.22
C CYS A 220 4.86 -10.35 20.76
N THR A 221 4.75 -11.63 21.11
CA THR A 221 5.93 -12.42 21.53
C THR A 221 6.87 -12.66 20.35
N ALA A 222 6.33 -12.99 19.19
CA ALA A 222 7.11 -13.23 17.97
C ALA A 222 7.86 -11.98 17.49
N LEU A 223 7.29 -10.79 17.67
CA LEU A 223 7.92 -9.52 17.30
C LEU A 223 9.29 -9.33 17.99
N GLY A 224 9.40 -9.74 19.27
CA GLY A 224 10.66 -9.64 20.02
C GLY A 224 11.19 -8.20 20.07
N THR A 225 12.43 -7.99 19.64
CA THR A 225 13.09 -6.69 19.55
C THR A 225 13.07 -6.07 18.17
N ARG A 226 12.32 -6.64 17.23
CA ARG A 226 12.23 -6.15 15.85
C ARG A 226 11.46 -4.84 15.80
N ASN A 227 11.91 -4.00 14.88
CA ASN A 227 11.27 -2.72 14.59
C ASN A 227 10.52 -2.82 13.26
N ILE A 228 9.20 -2.91 13.30
CA ILE A 228 8.38 -2.81 12.09
C ILE A 228 8.36 -1.34 11.67
N GLU A 229 8.79 -1.07 10.44
CA GLU A 229 8.97 0.30 9.96
C GLU A 229 8.47 0.47 8.53
N SER A 230 7.88 1.62 8.27
CA SER A 230 7.70 2.18 6.93
C SER A 230 8.38 3.54 6.89
N SER A 231 9.24 3.76 5.90
CA SER A 231 10.02 4.99 5.75
C SER A 231 10.03 5.48 4.31
N SER A 232 10.49 6.73 4.11
CA SER A 232 10.50 7.41 2.81
C SER A 232 9.12 7.35 2.13
N TYR A 233 8.06 7.38 2.93
CA TYR A 233 6.71 7.27 2.43
C TYR A 233 6.34 8.47 1.58
N LYS A 234 5.86 8.20 0.36
CA LYS A 234 5.40 9.18 -0.61
C LYS A 234 4.00 8.87 -1.07
N ILE A 235 3.29 9.92 -1.44
CA ILE A 235 2.00 9.83 -2.11
C ILE A 235 2.10 10.45 -3.50
N LYS A 236 1.37 9.90 -4.47
CA LYS A 236 1.19 10.52 -5.78
C LYS A 236 -0.07 11.36 -5.73
N LEU A 237 0.09 12.67 -5.57
CA LEU A 237 -0.99 13.62 -5.46
C LEU A 237 -1.04 14.49 -6.71
N ASN A 238 -2.21 14.57 -7.37
CA ASN A 238 -2.39 15.31 -8.62
C ASN A 238 -1.32 14.95 -9.68
N GLY A 239 -1.01 13.66 -9.80
CA GLY A 239 -0.05 13.13 -10.76
C GLY A 239 1.43 13.27 -10.39
N SER A 240 1.78 13.91 -9.26
CA SER A 240 3.15 14.14 -8.83
C SER A 240 3.47 13.42 -7.52
N TRP A 241 4.64 12.78 -7.45
CA TRP A 241 5.13 12.16 -6.22
C TRP A 241 5.62 13.22 -5.23
N GLN A 242 5.15 13.17 -4.00
CA GLN A 242 5.52 14.05 -2.90
C GLN A 242 5.76 13.23 -1.64
N ALA A 243 6.65 13.69 -0.78
CA ALA A 243 6.80 13.10 0.55
C ALA A 243 5.46 13.20 1.32
N ALA A 244 5.12 12.15 2.04
CA ALA A 244 4.06 12.24 3.03
C ALA A 244 4.47 13.25 4.11
N GLY A 245 3.51 13.99 4.65
CA GLY A 245 3.77 15.01 5.64
C GLY A 245 2.49 15.44 6.34
N THR A 246 2.60 16.21 7.40
CA THR A 246 1.45 16.66 8.21
C THR A 246 0.43 17.50 7.44
N GLY A 247 0.83 18.06 6.28
CA GLY A 247 -0.06 18.83 5.40
C GLY A 247 -0.91 17.98 4.44
N ASN A 248 -0.56 16.71 4.23
CA ASN A 248 -1.23 15.84 3.26
C ASN A 248 -1.58 14.45 3.80
N THR A 249 -1.23 14.17 5.04
CA THR A 249 -1.52 12.91 5.74
C THR A 249 -1.92 13.17 7.18
N SER A 250 -2.51 12.16 7.82
CA SER A 250 -2.85 12.15 9.25
C SER A 250 -2.39 10.85 9.90
N VAL A 251 -2.22 10.89 11.22
CA VAL A 251 -1.89 9.70 12.03
C VAL A 251 -3.11 9.32 12.85
N ILE A 252 -3.41 8.04 12.99
CA ILE A 252 -4.39 7.60 13.98
C ILE A 252 -3.79 7.78 15.36
N SER A 253 -4.39 8.66 16.16
CA SER A 253 -3.94 8.99 17.50
C SER A 253 -4.64 8.19 18.61
N ASN A 254 -5.71 7.45 18.30
CA ASN A 254 -6.69 7.01 19.30
C ASN A 254 -6.59 5.55 19.73
N SER A 255 -5.73 4.72 19.12
CA SER A 255 -5.58 3.34 19.56
C SER A 255 -4.68 3.25 20.79
N SER A 256 -5.19 2.61 21.86
CA SER A 256 -4.39 2.27 23.03
C SER A 256 -3.46 1.09 22.72
N ALA A 257 -2.27 1.02 23.33
CA ALA A 257 -1.42 -0.18 23.23
C ALA A 257 -2.15 -1.46 23.72
N ALA A 258 -3.09 -1.31 24.65
CA ALA A 258 -3.93 -2.43 25.10
C ALA A 258 -4.81 -3.02 24.00
N ASN A 259 -5.24 -2.22 23.04
CA ASN A 259 -6.06 -2.68 21.91
C ASN A 259 -5.31 -3.68 21.00
N PHE A 260 -3.98 -3.59 21.00
CA PHE A 260 -3.13 -4.48 20.22
C PHE A 260 -2.82 -5.80 20.91
N LEU A 261 -3.29 -6.04 22.13
CA LEU A 261 -2.89 -7.21 22.92
C LEU A 261 -1.37 -7.40 22.96
N CYS A 262 -0.64 -6.31 23.05
CA CYS A 262 0.81 -6.29 23.09
C CYS A 262 1.30 -5.26 24.12
N PRO A 263 1.47 -5.66 25.39
CA PRO A 263 2.00 -4.78 26.42
C PRO A 263 3.36 -4.20 26.00
N ASN A 264 3.54 -2.90 26.28
CA ASN A 264 4.75 -2.14 25.93
C ASN A 264 4.97 -1.92 24.40
N LEU A 265 3.97 -2.13 23.58
CA LEU A 265 4.06 -1.79 22.16
C LEU A 265 4.21 -0.27 22.00
N SER A 266 5.39 0.14 21.53
CA SER A 266 5.68 1.52 21.16
C SER A 266 5.30 1.75 19.70
N ARG A 267 4.69 2.90 19.43
CA ARG A 267 4.26 3.32 18.10
C ARG A 267 4.65 4.78 17.93
N THR A 268 5.53 5.05 17.00
CA THR A 268 6.15 6.37 16.86
C THR A 268 6.14 6.81 15.40
N VAL A 269 5.67 8.02 15.16
CA VAL A 269 5.97 8.75 13.93
C VAL A 269 7.35 9.39 14.13
N VAL A 270 8.32 8.96 13.34
CA VAL A 270 9.72 9.35 13.48
C VAL A 270 9.97 10.68 12.79
N HIS A 271 9.40 10.87 11.61
CA HIS A 271 9.62 12.07 10.82
C HIS A 271 8.36 12.42 10.02
N ALA A 272 7.84 13.59 10.23
CA ALA A 272 6.81 14.34 9.47
C ALA A 272 5.75 13.50 8.70
N ASN A 273 5.35 12.34 9.22
CA ASN A 273 4.44 11.34 8.63
C ASN A 273 5.00 10.58 7.40
N ASP A 274 6.24 10.76 7.03
CA ASP A 274 6.91 9.97 5.98
C ASP A 274 7.72 8.79 6.54
N GLN A 275 7.80 8.67 7.87
CA GLN A 275 8.41 7.54 8.56
C GLN A 275 7.69 7.25 9.87
N TRP A 276 7.32 6.00 10.07
CA TRP A 276 6.79 5.50 11.33
C TRP A 276 7.41 4.15 11.70
N GLN A 277 7.38 3.83 12.97
CA GLN A 277 7.87 2.56 13.51
C GLN A 277 7.01 2.03 14.64
N VAL A 278 6.96 0.70 14.75
CA VAL A 278 6.30 -0.05 15.83
C VAL A 278 7.27 -1.08 16.34
N HIS A 279 7.55 -1.05 17.64
CA HIS A 279 8.44 -2.00 18.32
C HIS A 279 7.97 -2.27 19.76
N ARG A 280 8.58 -3.26 20.38
CA ARG A 280 8.34 -3.64 21.79
C ARG A 280 9.42 -3.09 22.67
#